data_73e3816f94ff9f4c458c64072292b644
#
_entry.id   73e3816f94ff9f4c458c64072292b644
#
_cell.length_a   1.000
_cell.length_b   1.000
_cell.length_c   1.000
_cell.angle_alpha   90.00
_cell.angle_beta   90.00
_cell.angle_gamma   90.00
#
_symmetry.space_group_name_H-M   'P 1'
#
loop_
_entity.id
_entity.type
_entity.pdbx_description
1 polymer ?
#
loop_
_entity_poly.entity_id
_entity_poly.type
_entity_poly.pdbx_seq_one_letter_code
_entity_poly.pdbx_strand_id
1 'polypeptide(L)'
;MRIYNSATHKKEEFQPIESGKVRMYVCGPTVYDNIHIGNARTFISFDVIRRWLIASGYEVTFAQNLTDVDDKIIKRANEQGRTAAEVATEFSDKFIGVMRAANVLDPDVRPRATKEIGPMIAMIKTLIEQGHAYAADNGDVYFAVRSDPNYGQVSGRNIDDLMVGARIEENEDKNDPLDFALWKAAKPGEPSWPSPWGEGRPGWHTECAAMVHRYLGTPIDIHGGGSDLAFPHHENECAQATCAWHQGFSSTWMHTGMLLVDGEKMSKSLGNFFTLAEVLEQHSAAALRLLMLQTSYRSPLDFSWERLEGAENSLTRIAGTVENLRWAANHATADADEAASEAFAAKAAETRATFKECMDDDFNTAGAMGAVFGFVTECNQYLEQAGDAADKAAALAAADTLVELLDTFGVELPEPKVELPLGLLGVAAGLVAYTGDDVDEAAAKILEARAEARAAKNWDLADAIRDQLKDLGLTIEDTAAGTRIKTL
;
A
#
# COMPACT_ATOMS: atom_id res chain seq x y z
N MET A 1 -8.57 14.77 -13.07
CA MET A 1 -7.44 13.97 -12.55
C MET A 1 -6.39 13.85 -13.66
N ARG A 2 -5.11 13.98 -13.32
CA ARG A 2 -3.99 13.79 -14.26
C ARG A 2 -3.07 12.70 -13.73
N ILE A 3 -2.63 11.79 -14.59
CA ILE A 3 -1.78 10.65 -14.22
C ILE A 3 -0.52 10.66 -15.08
N TYR A 4 0.62 10.36 -14.49
CA TYR A 4 1.87 10.19 -15.25
C TYR A 4 1.86 8.82 -15.93
N ASN A 5 1.94 8.86 -17.26
CA ASN A 5 2.06 7.67 -18.07
C ASN A 5 3.52 7.37 -18.36
N SER A 6 4.03 6.24 -17.90
CA SER A 6 5.43 5.87 -18.06
C SER A 6 5.82 5.62 -19.53
N ALA A 7 4.86 5.22 -20.37
CA ALA A 7 5.14 4.99 -21.79
C ALA A 7 5.35 6.31 -22.56
N THR A 8 4.61 7.35 -22.23
CA THR A 8 4.72 8.67 -22.89
C THR A 8 5.66 9.62 -22.16
N HIS A 9 6.05 9.29 -20.92
CA HIS A 9 6.82 10.15 -19.99
C HIS A 9 6.15 11.49 -19.72
N LYS A 10 4.82 11.54 -19.68
CA LYS A 10 4.04 12.77 -19.46
C LYS A 10 2.93 12.55 -18.44
N LYS A 11 2.56 13.63 -17.73
CA LYS A 11 1.29 13.68 -17.01
C LYS A 11 0.17 13.99 -18.02
N GLU A 12 -0.78 13.09 -18.12
CA GLU A 12 -1.90 13.16 -19.06
C GLU A 12 -3.21 13.24 -18.30
N GLU A 13 -4.24 13.82 -18.92
CA GLU A 13 -5.58 13.79 -18.37
C GLU A 13 -6.12 12.36 -18.43
N PHE A 14 -6.49 11.84 -17.26
CA PHE A 14 -7.01 10.48 -17.16
C PHE A 14 -8.45 10.43 -17.67
N GLN A 15 -8.65 9.66 -18.72
CA GLN A 15 -9.96 9.39 -19.31
C GLN A 15 -10.15 7.88 -19.38
N PRO A 16 -11.02 7.31 -18.53
CA PRO A 16 -11.29 5.88 -18.58
C PRO A 16 -11.92 5.49 -19.91
N ILE A 17 -11.62 4.31 -20.42
CA ILE A 17 -12.14 3.75 -21.69
C ILE A 17 -13.66 3.65 -21.63
N GLU A 18 -14.21 3.25 -20.49
CA GLU A 18 -15.64 3.24 -20.22
C GLU A 18 -15.94 4.27 -19.12
N SER A 19 -16.81 5.23 -19.41
CA SER A 19 -17.12 6.32 -18.48
C SER A 19 -17.55 5.80 -17.09
N GLY A 20 -16.88 6.27 -16.06
CA GLY A 20 -17.15 5.90 -14.67
C GLY A 20 -16.55 4.55 -14.24
N LYS A 21 -15.93 3.78 -15.13
CA LYS A 21 -15.31 2.49 -14.81
C LYS A 21 -13.81 2.51 -15.08
N VAL A 22 -13.05 1.81 -14.26
CA VAL A 22 -11.59 1.68 -14.41
C VAL A 22 -11.21 0.20 -14.29
N ARG A 23 -10.59 -0.33 -15.33
CA ARG A 23 -9.99 -1.67 -15.33
C ARG A 23 -8.49 -1.53 -15.08
N MET A 24 -8.06 -2.10 -13.97
CA MET A 24 -6.69 -1.95 -13.48
C MET A 24 -6.06 -3.32 -13.25
N TYR A 25 -4.85 -3.50 -13.76
CA TYR A 25 -4.05 -4.70 -13.53
C TYR A 25 -2.69 -4.33 -12.94
N VAL A 26 -2.25 -5.05 -11.94
CA VAL A 26 -0.91 -4.92 -11.36
C VAL A 26 -0.25 -6.29 -11.31
N CYS A 27 0.93 -6.40 -11.92
CA CYS A 27 1.68 -7.65 -11.89
C CYS A 27 1.98 -8.07 -10.46
N GLY A 28 1.53 -9.27 -10.12
CA GLY A 28 1.74 -9.87 -8.81
C GLY A 28 3.10 -10.53 -8.65
N PRO A 29 3.40 -11.08 -7.48
CA PRO A 29 4.70 -11.69 -7.22
C PRO A 29 4.83 -13.09 -7.80
N THR A 30 6.08 -13.49 -8.08
CA THR A 30 6.45 -14.90 -8.17
C THR A 30 6.56 -15.46 -6.75
N VAL A 31 5.74 -16.47 -6.44
CA VAL A 31 5.55 -16.98 -5.07
C VAL A 31 6.55 -18.08 -4.71
N TYR A 32 7.81 -17.72 -4.53
CA TYR A 32 8.90 -18.63 -4.18
C TYR A 32 9.57 -18.32 -2.83
N ASP A 33 9.34 -17.14 -2.29
CA ASP A 33 9.91 -16.66 -1.01
C ASP A 33 9.00 -15.59 -0.40
N ASN A 34 9.25 -15.20 0.86
CA ASN A 34 8.58 -14.06 1.48
C ASN A 34 8.87 -12.78 0.69
N ILE A 35 7.86 -11.93 0.54
CA ILE A 35 8.07 -10.63 -0.11
C ILE A 35 8.84 -9.69 0.82
N HIS A 36 9.66 -8.86 0.20
CA HIS A 36 10.39 -7.80 0.90
C HIS A 36 9.63 -6.47 0.84
N ILE A 37 10.02 -5.51 1.70
CA ILE A 37 9.39 -4.19 1.79
C ILE A 37 9.38 -3.42 0.47
N GLY A 38 10.34 -3.67 -0.43
CA GLY A 38 10.33 -3.08 -1.78
C GLY A 38 9.17 -3.55 -2.65
N ASN A 39 8.81 -4.86 -2.58
CA ASN A 39 7.59 -5.35 -3.24
C ASN A 39 6.35 -4.76 -2.57
N ALA A 40 6.33 -4.72 -1.23
CA ALA A 40 5.22 -4.15 -0.46
C ALA A 40 4.94 -2.70 -0.86
N ARG A 41 5.98 -1.91 -1.11
CA ARG A 41 5.82 -0.53 -1.59
C ARG A 41 4.99 -0.45 -2.87
N THR A 42 5.28 -1.31 -3.83
CA THR A 42 4.50 -1.36 -5.08
C THR A 42 3.04 -1.65 -4.79
N PHE A 43 2.74 -2.69 -4.03
CA PHE A 43 1.36 -3.10 -3.76
C PHE A 43 0.61 -2.08 -2.90
N ILE A 44 1.24 -1.48 -1.89
CA ILE A 44 0.65 -0.41 -1.07
C ILE A 44 0.39 0.84 -1.93
N SER A 45 1.30 1.22 -2.82
CA SER A 45 1.08 2.36 -3.72
C SER A 45 -0.13 2.16 -4.62
N PHE A 46 -0.27 0.97 -5.23
CA PHE A 46 -1.42 0.68 -6.08
C PHE A 46 -2.72 0.47 -5.30
N ASP A 47 -2.66 0.04 -4.05
CA ASP A 47 -3.82 0.01 -3.16
C ASP A 47 -4.34 1.44 -2.88
N VAL A 48 -3.44 2.38 -2.60
CA VAL A 48 -3.82 3.80 -2.41
C VAL A 48 -4.37 4.42 -3.68
N ILE A 49 -3.78 4.12 -4.84
CA ILE A 49 -4.30 4.55 -6.14
C ILE A 49 -5.72 4.01 -6.36
N ARG A 50 -5.94 2.71 -6.10
CA ARG A 50 -7.26 2.08 -6.18
C ARG A 50 -8.27 2.73 -5.24
N ARG A 51 -7.89 2.94 -3.97
CA ARG A 51 -8.76 3.61 -2.97
C ARG A 51 -9.14 5.01 -3.41
N TRP A 52 -8.19 5.78 -3.95
CA TRP A 52 -8.47 7.12 -4.45
C TRP A 52 -9.40 7.13 -5.67
N LEU A 53 -9.22 6.21 -6.61
CA LEU A 53 -10.12 6.06 -7.75
C LEU A 53 -11.54 5.74 -7.29
N ILE A 54 -11.71 4.84 -6.32
CA ILE A 54 -13.01 4.51 -5.71
C ILE A 54 -13.60 5.73 -5.00
N ALA A 55 -12.82 6.44 -4.16
CA ALA A 55 -13.26 7.65 -3.47
C ALA A 55 -13.62 8.79 -4.45
N SER A 56 -13.03 8.80 -5.64
CA SER A 56 -13.35 9.72 -6.74
C SER A 56 -14.61 9.33 -7.53
N GLY A 57 -15.27 8.22 -7.17
CA GLY A 57 -16.53 7.79 -7.76
C GLY A 57 -16.40 6.82 -8.93
N TYR A 58 -15.22 6.26 -9.20
CA TYR A 58 -15.05 5.22 -10.21
C TYR A 58 -15.41 3.83 -9.67
N GLU A 59 -16.04 3.02 -10.51
CA GLU A 59 -16.15 1.57 -10.32
C GLU A 59 -14.84 0.93 -10.79
N VAL A 60 -14.01 0.47 -9.85
CA VAL A 60 -12.70 -0.09 -10.17
C VAL A 60 -12.75 -1.60 -10.15
N THR A 61 -12.44 -2.23 -11.29
CA THR A 61 -12.16 -3.68 -11.35
C THR A 61 -10.65 -3.90 -11.32
N PHE A 62 -10.16 -4.43 -10.22
CA PHE A 62 -8.74 -4.64 -9.98
C PHE A 62 -8.36 -6.12 -10.05
N ALA A 63 -7.40 -6.44 -10.90
CA ALA A 63 -6.83 -7.78 -11.03
C ALA A 63 -5.34 -7.78 -10.66
N GLN A 64 -4.92 -8.83 -9.94
CA GLN A 64 -3.53 -9.08 -9.58
C GLN A 64 -3.26 -10.58 -9.57
N ASN A 65 -2.32 -11.02 -10.40
CA ASN A 65 -1.99 -12.45 -10.51
C ASN A 65 -1.11 -12.96 -9.36
N LEU A 66 -0.98 -14.29 -9.32
CA LEU A 66 0.11 -14.99 -8.66
C LEU A 66 0.84 -15.85 -9.70
N THR A 67 2.12 -15.59 -9.89
CA THR A 67 2.99 -16.45 -10.69
C THR A 67 3.40 -17.65 -9.82
N ASP A 68 2.65 -18.75 -9.97
CA ASP A 68 2.78 -19.97 -9.18
C ASP A 68 3.50 -21.12 -9.93
N VAL A 69 4.11 -20.78 -11.08
CA VAL A 69 5.04 -21.64 -11.83
C VAL A 69 6.15 -20.78 -12.43
N ASP A 70 7.41 -21.04 -12.05
CA ASP A 70 8.58 -20.27 -12.52
C ASP A 70 9.87 -21.02 -12.16
N ASP A 71 10.98 -20.71 -12.84
CA ASP A 71 12.31 -21.28 -12.56
C ASP A 71 12.73 -21.12 -11.09
N LYS A 72 12.39 -19.98 -10.47
CA LYS A 72 12.72 -19.69 -9.06
C LYS A 72 11.97 -20.60 -8.10
N ILE A 73 10.69 -20.91 -8.41
CA ILE A 73 9.86 -21.84 -7.61
C ILE A 73 10.42 -23.23 -7.72
N ILE A 74 10.75 -23.69 -8.94
CA ILE A 74 11.33 -25.02 -9.21
C ILE A 74 12.66 -25.17 -8.49
N LYS A 75 13.54 -24.16 -8.60
CA LYS A 75 14.82 -24.17 -7.90
C LYS A 75 14.65 -24.27 -6.39
N ARG A 76 13.76 -23.47 -5.81
CA ARG A 76 13.47 -23.46 -4.36
C ARG A 76 12.90 -24.81 -3.90
N ALA A 77 12.01 -25.41 -4.69
CA ALA A 77 11.45 -26.72 -4.41
C ALA A 77 12.53 -27.80 -4.38
N ASN A 78 13.43 -27.81 -5.37
CA ASN A 78 14.55 -28.75 -5.43
C ASN A 78 15.51 -28.60 -4.25
N GLU A 79 15.84 -27.35 -3.86
CA GLU A 79 16.68 -27.06 -2.69
C GLU A 79 16.08 -27.58 -1.38
N GLN A 80 14.74 -27.60 -1.28
CA GLN A 80 14.00 -28.04 -0.10
C GLN A 80 13.54 -29.50 -0.15
N GLY A 81 13.74 -30.22 -1.25
CA GLY A 81 13.23 -31.59 -1.44
C GLY A 81 11.67 -31.62 -1.45
N ARG A 82 11.03 -30.60 -1.97
CA ARG A 82 9.58 -30.42 -2.05
C ARG A 82 9.13 -30.33 -3.50
N THR A 83 7.82 -30.36 -3.71
CA THR A 83 7.23 -30.07 -5.02
C THR A 83 7.09 -28.56 -5.25
N ALA A 84 7.14 -28.13 -6.50
CA ALA A 84 6.90 -26.74 -6.87
C ALA A 84 5.51 -26.24 -6.42
N ALA A 85 4.50 -27.12 -6.47
CA ALA A 85 3.14 -26.80 -6.04
C ALA A 85 3.04 -26.54 -4.53
N GLU A 86 3.74 -27.30 -3.68
CA GLU A 86 3.80 -27.07 -2.23
C GLU A 86 4.46 -25.74 -1.90
N VAL A 87 5.58 -25.42 -2.56
CA VAL A 87 6.28 -24.14 -2.38
C VAL A 87 5.38 -22.96 -2.81
N ALA A 88 4.81 -23.05 -4.02
CA ALA A 88 3.95 -22.01 -4.54
C ALA A 88 2.70 -21.78 -3.67
N THR A 89 2.10 -22.83 -3.13
CA THR A 89 0.94 -22.74 -2.23
C THR A 89 1.32 -22.02 -0.95
N GLU A 90 2.39 -22.46 -0.27
CA GLU A 90 2.85 -21.84 0.97
C GLU A 90 3.12 -20.35 0.81
N PHE A 91 3.89 -19.95 -0.20
CA PHE A 91 4.24 -18.54 -0.38
C PHE A 91 3.10 -17.71 -0.95
N SER A 92 2.14 -18.32 -1.66
CA SER A 92 0.87 -17.64 -2.00
C SER A 92 0.07 -17.26 -0.76
N ASP A 93 -0.09 -18.22 0.18
CA ASP A 93 -0.85 -17.99 1.40
C ASP A 93 -0.16 -16.97 2.31
N LYS A 94 1.17 -17.04 2.43
CA LYS A 94 1.98 -16.05 3.15
C LYS A 94 1.85 -14.65 2.53
N PHE A 95 1.92 -14.55 1.20
CA PHE A 95 1.74 -13.29 0.48
C PHE A 95 0.38 -12.66 0.77
N ILE A 96 -0.70 -13.44 0.61
CA ILE A 96 -2.07 -12.97 0.86
C ILE A 96 -2.22 -12.52 2.31
N GLY A 97 -1.71 -13.32 3.25
CA GLY A 97 -1.78 -13.01 4.68
C GLY A 97 -1.07 -11.71 5.04
N VAL A 98 0.16 -11.52 4.54
CA VAL A 98 0.95 -10.32 4.87
C VAL A 98 0.43 -9.07 4.16
N MET A 99 -0.16 -9.19 2.96
CA MET A 99 -0.82 -8.05 2.29
C MET A 99 -2.04 -7.58 3.07
N ARG A 100 -2.88 -8.50 3.56
CA ARG A 100 -4.01 -8.16 4.43
C ARG A 100 -3.54 -7.54 5.75
N ALA A 101 -2.47 -8.07 6.36
CA ALA A 101 -1.86 -7.48 7.55
C ALA A 101 -1.32 -6.05 7.30
N ALA A 102 -0.90 -5.74 6.07
CA ALA A 102 -0.52 -4.40 5.64
C ALA A 102 -1.71 -3.51 5.24
N ASN A 103 -2.96 -3.93 5.50
CA ASN A 103 -4.20 -3.26 5.12
C ASN A 103 -4.31 -2.99 3.60
N VAL A 104 -3.81 -3.90 2.77
CA VAL A 104 -3.99 -3.88 1.31
C VAL A 104 -5.26 -4.63 0.96
N LEU A 105 -6.16 -4.00 0.20
CA LEU A 105 -7.41 -4.60 -0.25
C LEU A 105 -7.16 -5.80 -1.15
N ASP A 106 -7.91 -6.88 -0.95
CA ASP A 106 -7.86 -8.00 -1.89
C ASP A 106 -8.26 -7.54 -3.31
N PRO A 107 -7.63 -8.05 -4.35
CA PRO A 107 -8.07 -7.78 -5.72
C PRO A 107 -9.43 -8.45 -5.98
N ASP A 108 -10.20 -7.89 -6.92
CA ASP A 108 -11.46 -8.48 -7.36
C ASP A 108 -11.23 -9.80 -8.09
N VAL A 109 -10.08 -9.90 -8.80
CA VAL A 109 -9.64 -11.09 -9.51
C VAL A 109 -8.18 -11.40 -9.19
N ARG A 110 -7.92 -12.64 -8.73
CA ARG A 110 -6.56 -13.11 -8.43
C ARG A 110 -6.24 -14.39 -9.21
N PRO A 111 -5.92 -14.28 -10.51
CA PRO A 111 -5.60 -15.45 -11.32
C PRO A 111 -4.26 -16.06 -10.93
N ARG A 112 -4.13 -17.37 -11.14
CA ARG A 112 -2.88 -18.13 -10.94
C ARG A 112 -2.38 -18.66 -12.28
N ALA A 113 -1.10 -18.55 -12.56
CA ALA A 113 -0.51 -18.99 -13.82
C ALA A 113 -0.84 -20.45 -14.16
N THR A 114 -0.78 -21.35 -13.17
CA THR A 114 -1.10 -22.77 -13.35
C THR A 114 -2.57 -23.06 -13.72
N LYS A 115 -3.46 -22.10 -13.56
CA LYS A 115 -4.89 -22.21 -13.90
C LYS A 115 -5.24 -21.57 -15.24
N GLU A 116 -4.29 -20.87 -15.86
CA GLU A 116 -4.48 -20.09 -17.08
C GLU A 116 -3.71 -20.65 -18.29
N ILE A 117 -3.25 -21.88 -18.23
CA ILE A 117 -2.47 -22.53 -19.29
C ILE A 117 -3.19 -22.55 -20.63
N GLY A 118 -4.50 -22.84 -20.64
CA GLY A 118 -5.29 -22.87 -21.89
C GLY A 118 -5.32 -21.51 -22.63
N PRO A 119 -5.66 -20.40 -21.96
CA PRO A 119 -5.58 -19.06 -22.55
C PRO A 119 -4.18 -18.68 -23.05
N MET A 120 -3.12 -19.03 -22.32
CA MET A 120 -1.74 -18.80 -22.76
C MET A 120 -1.42 -19.55 -24.05
N ILE A 121 -1.74 -20.84 -24.11
CA ILE A 121 -1.56 -21.65 -25.33
C ILE A 121 -2.35 -21.06 -26.49
N ALA A 122 -3.57 -20.60 -26.27
CA ALA A 122 -4.39 -19.99 -27.31
C ALA A 122 -3.72 -18.70 -27.87
N MET A 123 -3.23 -17.84 -26.99
CA MET A 123 -2.50 -16.62 -27.40
C MET A 123 -1.23 -16.97 -28.18
N ILE A 124 -0.43 -17.94 -27.73
CA ILE A 124 0.80 -18.37 -28.42
C ILE A 124 0.47 -18.91 -29.84
N LYS A 125 -0.60 -19.71 -29.98
CA LYS A 125 -1.05 -20.17 -31.30
C LYS A 125 -1.36 -19.01 -32.22
N THR A 126 -2.11 -18.03 -31.73
CA THR A 126 -2.45 -16.82 -32.51
C THR A 126 -1.17 -16.08 -32.96
N LEU A 127 -0.19 -15.93 -32.06
CA LEU A 127 1.08 -15.30 -32.38
C LEU A 127 1.87 -16.06 -33.46
N ILE A 128 1.88 -17.40 -33.42
CA ILE A 128 2.52 -18.23 -34.44
C ILE A 128 1.79 -18.10 -35.79
N GLU A 129 0.46 -18.20 -35.80
CA GLU A 129 -0.37 -18.08 -36.99
C GLU A 129 -0.18 -16.74 -37.69
N GLN A 130 0.09 -15.68 -36.92
CA GLN A 130 0.32 -14.34 -37.44
C GLN A 130 1.79 -14.03 -37.74
N GLY A 131 2.71 -14.98 -37.50
CA GLY A 131 4.13 -14.82 -37.78
C GLY A 131 4.93 -14.01 -36.77
N HIS A 132 4.37 -13.81 -35.56
CA HIS A 132 5.05 -13.13 -34.45
C HIS A 132 5.74 -14.07 -33.46
N ALA A 133 5.55 -15.38 -33.63
CA ALA A 133 6.22 -16.40 -32.82
C ALA A 133 6.58 -17.62 -33.66
N TYR A 134 7.51 -18.42 -33.16
CA TYR A 134 7.95 -19.66 -33.82
C TYR A 134 8.28 -20.73 -32.77
N ALA A 135 8.04 -22.01 -33.15
CA ALA A 135 8.45 -23.16 -32.38
C ALA A 135 9.86 -23.59 -32.79
N ALA A 136 10.72 -23.84 -31.83
CA ALA A 136 12.07 -24.38 -32.04
C ALA A 136 12.05 -25.92 -31.99
N ASP A 137 13.10 -26.56 -32.51
CA ASP A 137 13.19 -28.02 -32.59
C ASP A 137 13.23 -28.72 -31.21
N ASN A 138 13.66 -27.99 -30.17
CA ASN A 138 13.70 -28.47 -28.79
C ASN A 138 12.34 -28.46 -28.08
N GLY A 139 11.28 -27.92 -28.72
CA GLY A 139 9.94 -27.79 -28.16
C GLY A 139 9.68 -26.46 -27.43
N ASP A 140 10.66 -25.57 -27.36
CA ASP A 140 10.45 -24.19 -26.91
C ASP A 140 9.68 -23.39 -27.97
N VAL A 141 8.97 -22.35 -27.52
CA VAL A 141 8.36 -21.36 -28.43
C VAL A 141 8.85 -19.98 -28.06
N TYR A 142 9.28 -19.23 -29.05
CA TYR A 142 9.81 -17.88 -28.85
C TYR A 142 8.98 -16.84 -29.56
N PHE A 143 8.86 -15.67 -28.96
CA PHE A 143 8.35 -14.46 -29.62
C PHE A 143 9.46 -13.83 -30.45
N ALA A 144 9.15 -13.53 -31.71
CA ALA A 144 10.08 -12.89 -32.64
C ALA A 144 10.05 -11.36 -32.44
N VAL A 145 10.92 -10.81 -31.60
CA VAL A 145 10.90 -9.40 -31.16
C VAL A 145 10.90 -8.44 -32.35
N ARG A 146 11.69 -8.71 -33.38
CA ARG A 146 11.77 -7.85 -34.57
C ARG A 146 10.52 -7.89 -35.46
N SER A 147 9.58 -8.78 -35.19
CA SER A 147 8.31 -8.83 -35.89
C SER A 147 7.31 -7.77 -35.40
N ASP A 148 7.54 -7.19 -34.21
CA ASP A 148 6.77 -6.06 -33.69
C ASP A 148 7.49 -4.73 -33.98
N PRO A 149 6.98 -3.92 -34.94
CA PRO A 149 7.60 -2.64 -35.26
C PRO A 149 7.50 -1.60 -34.14
N ASN A 150 6.65 -1.84 -33.14
CA ASN A 150 6.43 -0.93 -32.01
C ASN A 150 7.15 -1.40 -30.73
N TYR A 151 7.96 -2.45 -30.79
CA TYR A 151 8.67 -2.94 -29.60
C TYR A 151 9.56 -1.84 -29.01
N GLY A 152 9.45 -1.62 -27.72
CA GLY A 152 10.10 -0.50 -27.02
C GLY A 152 9.12 0.63 -26.64
N GLN A 153 7.83 0.52 -27.00
CA GLN A 153 6.85 1.59 -26.78
C GLN A 153 6.51 1.83 -25.29
N VAL A 154 6.69 0.84 -24.42
CA VAL A 154 6.44 0.96 -22.98
C VAL A 154 7.67 1.47 -22.25
N SER A 155 8.84 0.95 -22.59
CA SER A 155 10.11 1.22 -21.92
C SER A 155 10.87 2.41 -22.49
N GLY A 156 10.49 2.89 -23.69
CA GLY A 156 11.22 3.91 -24.43
C GLY A 156 12.57 3.42 -24.98
N ARG A 157 12.83 2.11 -24.97
CA ARG A 157 14.11 1.52 -25.40
C ARG A 157 14.11 1.22 -26.90
N ASN A 158 15.22 1.53 -27.54
CA ASN A 158 15.43 1.13 -28.92
C ASN A 158 15.97 -0.32 -28.96
N ILE A 159 15.44 -1.15 -29.88
CA ILE A 159 15.87 -2.54 -30.08
C ILE A 159 17.37 -2.63 -30.35
N ASP A 160 17.92 -1.73 -31.16
CA ASP A 160 19.35 -1.76 -31.53
C ASP A 160 20.26 -1.43 -30.34
N ASP A 161 19.82 -0.56 -29.42
CA ASP A 161 20.56 -0.23 -28.19
C ASP A 161 20.56 -1.42 -27.20
N LEU A 162 19.54 -2.25 -27.22
CA LEU A 162 19.44 -3.46 -26.38
C LEU A 162 20.50 -4.50 -26.75
N MET A 163 20.90 -4.57 -28.01
CA MET A 163 21.96 -5.46 -28.47
C MET A 163 23.35 -5.09 -27.92
N VAL A 164 23.58 -3.80 -27.68
CA VAL A 164 24.90 -3.29 -27.25
C VAL A 164 25.13 -3.52 -25.75
N GLY A 165 24.08 -3.59 -24.92
CA GLY A 165 24.15 -3.65 -23.45
C GLY A 165 23.80 -5.01 -22.83
N ALA A 166 23.29 -5.96 -23.61
CA ALA A 166 22.82 -7.23 -23.07
C ALA A 166 23.96 -8.23 -22.89
N ARG A 167 24.08 -8.83 -21.70
CA ARG A 167 24.69 -10.16 -21.53
C ARG A 167 23.74 -11.17 -22.17
N ILE A 168 23.82 -11.33 -23.49
CA ILE A 168 23.03 -12.30 -24.22
C ILE A 168 23.70 -13.66 -24.00
N GLU A 169 23.04 -14.57 -23.30
CA GLU A 169 23.41 -15.98 -23.35
C GLU A 169 23.11 -16.44 -24.77
N GLU A 170 24.14 -16.85 -25.49
CA GLU A 170 24.00 -17.46 -26.81
C GLU A 170 23.16 -18.71 -26.65
N ASN A 171 21.92 -18.67 -27.17
CA ASN A 171 21.04 -19.79 -27.27
C ASN A 171 20.86 -20.07 -28.77
N GLU A 172 21.43 -21.18 -29.23
CA GLU A 172 21.39 -21.59 -30.64
C GLU A 172 19.96 -21.87 -31.16
N ASP A 173 18.98 -22.05 -30.25
CA ASP A 173 17.58 -22.30 -30.60
C ASP A 173 16.79 -21.01 -30.95
N LYS A 174 17.38 -19.83 -30.70
CA LYS A 174 16.75 -18.53 -31.01
C LYS A 174 17.18 -18.01 -32.37
N ASN A 175 16.20 -17.49 -33.14
CA ASN A 175 16.47 -16.82 -34.41
C ASN A 175 17.13 -15.43 -34.21
N ASP A 176 16.78 -14.74 -33.12
CA ASP A 176 17.40 -13.47 -32.71
C ASP A 176 17.66 -13.52 -31.18
N PRO A 177 18.82 -13.07 -30.71
CA PRO A 177 19.15 -13.04 -29.29
C PRO A 177 18.13 -12.33 -28.41
N LEU A 178 17.39 -11.36 -28.94
CA LEU A 178 16.35 -10.62 -28.22
C LEU A 178 15.05 -11.38 -28.05
N ASP A 179 14.84 -12.47 -28.84
CA ASP A 179 13.62 -13.26 -28.76
C ASP A 179 13.46 -13.85 -27.35
N PHE A 180 12.25 -13.88 -26.86
CA PHE A 180 11.97 -14.36 -25.50
C PHE A 180 11.00 -15.54 -25.52
N ALA A 181 11.16 -16.43 -24.52
CA ALA A 181 10.36 -17.63 -24.44
C ALA A 181 8.89 -17.34 -24.09
N LEU A 182 7.98 -17.86 -24.91
CA LEU A 182 6.54 -17.91 -24.67
C LEU A 182 6.13 -19.24 -24.04
N TRP A 183 6.81 -20.31 -24.44
CA TRP A 183 6.65 -21.66 -23.93
C TRP A 183 8.02 -22.31 -23.75
N LYS A 184 8.24 -22.97 -22.64
CA LYS A 184 9.48 -23.70 -22.34
C LYS A 184 9.20 -25.18 -22.29
N ALA A 185 9.90 -25.98 -23.08
CA ALA A 185 9.83 -27.43 -23.05
C ALA A 185 10.16 -27.96 -21.65
N ALA A 186 9.44 -29.01 -21.22
CA ALA A 186 9.59 -29.56 -19.87
C ALA A 186 10.95 -30.29 -19.73
N LYS A 187 11.62 -30.03 -18.63
CA LYS A 187 12.76 -30.85 -18.18
C LYS A 187 12.28 -31.93 -17.22
N PRO A 188 13.01 -33.05 -17.09
CA PRO A 188 12.65 -34.11 -16.17
C PRO A 188 12.45 -33.59 -14.74
N GLY A 189 11.27 -33.86 -14.15
CA GLY A 189 10.91 -33.47 -12.79
C GLY A 189 10.34 -32.06 -12.64
N GLU A 190 10.26 -31.27 -13.71
CA GLU A 190 9.58 -29.97 -13.70
C GLU A 190 8.04 -30.10 -13.87
N PRO A 191 7.25 -29.16 -13.32
CA PRO A 191 5.83 -29.06 -13.66
C PRO A 191 5.65 -28.84 -15.16
N SER A 192 4.72 -29.58 -15.78
CA SER A 192 4.45 -29.44 -17.21
C SER A 192 2.98 -29.61 -17.54
N TRP A 193 2.60 -29.11 -18.69
CA TRP A 193 1.27 -29.21 -19.28
C TRP A 193 1.39 -29.59 -20.77
N PRO A 194 0.45 -30.35 -21.29
CA PRO A 194 0.43 -30.70 -22.70
C PRO A 194 0.14 -29.44 -23.55
N SER A 195 0.89 -29.31 -24.63
CA SER A 195 0.71 -28.26 -25.63
C SER A 195 0.92 -28.81 -27.05
N PRO A 196 0.60 -28.06 -28.11
CA PRO A 196 0.90 -28.47 -29.48
C PRO A 196 2.40 -28.66 -29.77
N TRP A 197 3.25 -28.07 -28.95
CA TRP A 197 4.72 -28.10 -29.09
C TRP A 197 5.38 -29.15 -28.19
N GLY A 198 4.58 -29.89 -27.43
CA GLY A 198 5.02 -30.89 -26.45
C GLY A 198 4.70 -30.48 -25.02
N GLU A 199 5.13 -31.34 -24.07
CA GLU A 199 5.04 -31.06 -22.65
C GLU A 199 5.92 -29.86 -22.29
N GLY A 200 5.39 -28.91 -21.54
CA GLY A 200 6.13 -27.71 -21.18
C GLY A 200 5.37 -26.81 -20.21
N ARG A 201 5.85 -25.60 -20.06
CA ARG A 201 5.27 -24.56 -19.19
C ARG A 201 5.37 -23.17 -19.83
N PRO A 202 4.51 -22.21 -19.42
CA PRO A 202 4.55 -20.87 -20.00
C PRO A 202 5.85 -20.13 -19.66
N GLY A 203 6.27 -19.27 -20.57
CA GLY A 203 7.23 -18.22 -20.29
C GLY A 203 6.62 -17.15 -19.38
N TRP A 204 7.42 -16.57 -18.51
CA TRP A 204 6.98 -15.59 -17.50
C TRP A 204 6.19 -14.40 -18.05
N HIS A 205 6.53 -13.92 -19.24
CA HIS A 205 5.88 -12.76 -19.86
C HIS A 205 4.51 -13.08 -20.49
N THR A 206 4.20 -14.36 -20.70
CA THR A 206 2.97 -14.82 -21.35
C THR A 206 1.78 -14.80 -20.39
N GLU A 207 2.05 -14.93 -19.10
CA GLU A 207 1.04 -15.08 -18.07
C GLU A 207 0.14 -13.85 -17.98
N CYS A 208 0.73 -12.69 -17.69
CA CYS A 208 -0.02 -11.45 -17.45
C CYS A 208 -0.76 -10.99 -18.70
N ALA A 209 -0.15 -11.09 -19.89
CA ALA A 209 -0.81 -10.74 -21.15
C ALA A 209 -2.11 -11.54 -21.35
N ALA A 210 -2.05 -12.87 -21.17
CA ALA A 210 -3.23 -13.74 -21.30
C ALA A 210 -4.27 -13.48 -20.21
N MET A 211 -3.84 -13.24 -18.96
CA MET A 211 -4.73 -12.98 -17.82
C MET A 211 -5.45 -11.64 -17.96
N VAL A 212 -4.75 -10.57 -18.36
CA VAL A 212 -5.38 -9.27 -18.62
C VAL A 212 -6.48 -9.40 -19.66
N HIS A 213 -6.16 -10.02 -20.79
CA HIS A 213 -7.14 -10.20 -21.85
C HIS A 213 -8.37 -11.00 -21.39
N ARG A 214 -8.14 -12.07 -20.65
CA ARG A 214 -9.22 -12.97 -20.18
C ARG A 214 -10.15 -12.31 -19.16
N TYR A 215 -9.61 -11.61 -18.18
CA TYR A 215 -10.38 -11.14 -17.03
C TYR A 215 -10.83 -9.69 -17.14
N LEU A 216 -10.09 -8.86 -17.85
CA LEU A 216 -10.38 -7.43 -17.98
C LEU A 216 -10.72 -7.03 -19.42
N GLY A 217 -10.37 -7.87 -20.41
CA GLY A 217 -10.39 -7.47 -21.82
C GLY A 217 -9.24 -6.49 -22.13
N THR A 218 -8.98 -6.27 -23.42
CA THR A 218 -7.96 -5.31 -23.89
C THR A 218 -8.57 -4.28 -24.82
N PRO A 219 -8.14 -3.01 -24.79
CA PRO A 219 -7.21 -2.44 -23.81
C PRO A 219 -7.81 -2.25 -22.42
N ILE A 220 -6.95 -2.16 -21.38
CA ILE A 220 -7.32 -1.75 -20.02
C ILE A 220 -6.95 -0.29 -19.75
N ASP A 221 -7.47 0.28 -18.66
CA ASP A 221 -7.22 1.68 -18.31
C ASP A 221 -5.82 1.87 -17.71
N ILE A 222 -5.45 1.02 -16.73
CA ILE A 222 -4.19 1.13 -15.99
C ILE A 222 -3.51 -0.23 -15.91
N HIS A 223 -2.23 -0.28 -16.33
CA HIS A 223 -1.33 -1.41 -16.08
C HIS A 223 -0.16 -0.95 -15.23
N GLY A 224 0.15 -1.69 -14.16
CA GLY A 224 1.14 -1.24 -13.20
C GLY A 224 2.05 -2.32 -12.63
N GLY A 225 3.16 -1.85 -12.03
CA GLY A 225 4.14 -2.69 -11.34
C GLY A 225 5.33 -1.91 -10.81
N GLY A 226 6.38 -2.61 -10.38
CA GLY A 226 7.67 -2.00 -10.05
C GLY A 226 8.37 -1.46 -11.30
N SER A 227 9.25 -0.47 -11.13
CA SER A 227 10.02 0.10 -12.24
C SER A 227 10.94 -0.91 -12.94
N ASP A 228 11.33 -1.97 -12.26
CA ASP A 228 12.10 -3.09 -12.79
C ASP A 228 11.29 -3.95 -13.76
N LEU A 229 9.95 -3.92 -13.70
CA LEU A 229 9.08 -4.62 -14.63
C LEU A 229 8.86 -3.88 -15.95
N ALA A 230 9.11 -2.56 -16.02
CA ALA A 230 8.93 -1.79 -17.24
C ALA A 230 9.65 -2.45 -18.43
N PHE A 231 10.86 -2.98 -18.17
CA PHE A 231 11.63 -3.76 -19.11
C PHE A 231 12.38 -4.91 -18.40
N PRO A 232 12.29 -6.15 -18.92
CA PRO A 232 11.63 -6.52 -20.18
C PRO A 232 10.14 -6.91 -20.02
N HIS A 233 9.60 -7.06 -18.79
CA HIS A 233 8.34 -7.76 -18.54
C HIS A 233 7.13 -7.09 -19.21
N HIS A 234 6.85 -5.83 -18.87
CA HIS A 234 5.71 -5.08 -19.41
C HIS A 234 5.84 -4.80 -20.91
N GLU A 235 7.06 -4.58 -21.41
CA GLU A 235 7.31 -4.46 -22.82
C GLU A 235 6.93 -5.75 -23.57
N ASN A 236 7.35 -6.89 -23.03
CA ASN A 236 7.06 -8.19 -23.61
C ASN A 236 5.58 -8.56 -23.53
N GLU A 237 4.89 -8.17 -22.45
CA GLU A 237 3.43 -8.32 -22.35
C GLU A 237 2.71 -7.50 -23.42
N CYS A 238 3.10 -6.22 -23.57
CA CYS A 238 2.52 -5.31 -24.54
C CYS A 238 2.72 -5.82 -25.97
N ALA A 239 3.93 -6.25 -26.33
CA ALA A 239 4.23 -6.81 -27.65
C ALA A 239 3.39 -8.04 -27.95
N GLN A 240 3.29 -9.00 -27.02
CA GLN A 240 2.45 -10.18 -27.17
C GLN A 240 0.98 -9.82 -27.40
N ALA A 241 0.44 -8.95 -26.55
CA ALA A 241 -0.97 -8.57 -26.58
C ALA A 241 -1.33 -7.81 -27.85
N THR A 242 -0.51 -6.83 -28.25
CA THR A 242 -0.76 -6.02 -29.47
C THR A 242 -0.64 -6.86 -30.73
N CYS A 243 0.34 -7.75 -30.80
CA CYS A 243 0.51 -8.65 -31.94
C CYS A 243 -0.59 -9.72 -31.99
N ALA A 244 -1.04 -10.27 -30.85
CA ALA A 244 -2.05 -11.32 -30.86
C ALA A 244 -3.45 -10.79 -31.19
N TRP A 245 -3.81 -9.61 -30.68
CA TRP A 245 -5.20 -9.11 -30.76
C TRP A 245 -5.38 -7.84 -31.56
N HIS A 246 -4.30 -7.26 -32.10
CA HIS A 246 -4.31 -6.02 -32.90
C HIS A 246 -5.02 -4.85 -32.23
N GLN A 247 -4.91 -4.79 -30.89
CA GLN A 247 -5.48 -3.76 -30.05
C GLN A 247 -4.42 -3.22 -29.09
N GLY A 248 -4.60 -2.01 -28.58
CA GLY A 248 -3.76 -1.51 -27.50
C GLY A 248 -3.88 -2.43 -26.27
N PHE A 249 -2.85 -2.46 -25.44
CA PHE A 249 -2.86 -3.29 -24.24
C PHE A 249 -3.29 -2.52 -22.99
N SER A 250 -2.71 -1.36 -22.74
CA SER A 250 -3.08 -0.45 -21.65
C SER A 250 -3.03 1.01 -22.10
N SER A 251 -3.99 1.81 -21.64
CA SER A 251 -4.01 3.25 -21.93
C SER A 251 -2.99 4.01 -21.06
N THR A 252 -2.79 3.58 -19.81
CA THR A 252 -1.85 4.21 -18.89
C THR A 252 -0.95 3.16 -18.25
N TRP A 253 0.35 3.38 -18.35
CA TRP A 253 1.37 2.56 -17.70
C TRP A 253 1.90 3.27 -16.47
N MET A 254 1.92 2.57 -15.33
CA MET A 254 2.35 3.15 -14.07
C MET A 254 3.43 2.30 -13.41
N HIS A 255 4.54 2.92 -13.02
CA HIS A 255 5.65 2.22 -12.38
C HIS A 255 6.04 2.89 -11.07
N THR A 256 6.20 2.06 -10.03
CA THR A 256 6.67 2.55 -8.73
C THR A 256 8.19 2.62 -8.67
N GLY A 257 8.71 3.65 -8.04
CA GLY A 257 10.14 3.80 -7.80
C GLY A 257 10.68 2.71 -6.86
N MET A 258 11.98 2.50 -6.90
CA MET A 258 12.66 1.51 -6.05
C MET A 258 12.65 1.92 -4.58
N LEU A 259 12.63 0.95 -3.68
CA LEU A 259 12.93 1.15 -2.28
C LEU A 259 14.40 0.87 -2.04
N LEU A 260 15.08 1.82 -1.42
CA LEU A 260 16.46 1.75 -0.97
C LEU A 260 16.48 1.54 0.54
N VAL A 261 17.56 1.02 1.07
CA VAL A 261 17.81 0.94 2.51
C VAL A 261 19.16 1.61 2.76
N ASP A 262 19.14 2.68 3.53
CA ASP A 262 20.31 3.52 3.78
C ASP A 262 21.01 3.98 2.47
N GLY A 263 20.20 4.38 1.49
CA GLY A 263 20.67 4.85 0.18
C GLY A 263 21.09 3.77 -0.80
N GLU A 264 21.08 2.49 -0.40
CA GLU A 264 21.54 1.37 -1.23
C GLU A 264 20.37 0.45 -1.64
N LYS A 265 20.51 -0.22 -2.78
CA LYS A 265 19.56 -1.25 -3.21
C LYS A 265 19.58 -2.43 -2.23
N MET A 266 18.38 -2.92 -1.84
CA MET A 266 18.28 -4.11 -1.00
C MET A 266 18.92 -5.33 -1.62
N SER A 267 19.74 -6.04 -0.83
CA SER A 267 20.40 -7.27 -1.22
C SER A 267 20.60 -8.17 0.00
N LYS A 268 20.31 -9.47 -0.15
CA LYS A 268 20.61 -10.47 0.92
C LYS A 268 22.09 -10.51 1.29
N SER A 269 22.99 -10.26 0.32
CA SER A 269 24.43 -10.25 0.56
C SER A 269 24.92 -9.05 1.36
N LEU A 270 24.20 -7.93 1.35
CA LEU A 270 24.51 -6.73 2.12
C LEU A 270 23.87 -6.75 3.52
N GLY A 271 23.02 -7.72 3.83
CA GLY A 271 22.32 -7.79 5.12
C GLY A 271 21.26 -6.69 5.32
N ASN A 272 20.93 -5.92 4.27
CA ASN A 272 19.95 -4.85 4.29
C ASN A 272 18.61 -5.27 3.67
N PHE A 273 18.30 -6.58 3.72
CA PHE A 273 17.09 -7.16 3.15
C PHE A 273 16.08 -7.44 4.26
N PHE A 274 14.93 -6.78 4.22
CA PHE A 274 13.85 -6.94 5.19
C PHE A 274 12.59 -7.45 4.49
N THR A 275 12.02 -8.52 5.03
CA THR A 275 10.69 -8.97 4.60
C THR A 275 9.60 -8.09 5.19
N LEU A 276 8.46 -8.02 4.51
CA LEU A 276 7.31 -7.28 5.03
C LEU A 276 6.83 -7.84 6.39
N ALA A 277 6.87 -9.16 6.55
CA ALA A 277 6.46 -9.81 7.81
C ALA A 277 7.33 -9.36 8.99
N GLU A 278 8.67 -9.35 8.83
CA GLU A 278 9.61 -8.90 9.87
C GLU A 278 9.37 -7.44 10.29
N VAL A 279 9.02 -6.58 9.33
CA VAL A 279 8.70 -5.18 9.64
C VAL A 279 7.38 -5.06 10.40
N LEU A 280 6.35 -5.83 10.00
CA LEU A 280 5.03 -5.80 10.67
C LEU A 280 5.02 -6.50 12.04
N GLU A 281 6.02 -7.32 12.37
CA GLU A 281 6.23 -7.84 13.72
C GLU A 281 6.68 -6.76 14.72
N GLN A 282 7.32 -5.70 14.24
CA GLN A 282 7.92 -4.66 15.07
C GLN A 282 7.17 -3.33 15.01
N HIS A 283 6.49 -3.05 13.91
CA HIS A 283 5.83 -1.77 13.64
C HIS A 283 4.43 -1.97 13.05
N SER A 284 3.57 -0.96 13.22
CA SER A 284 2.22 -1.00 12.68
C SER A 284 2.20 -0.89 11.15
N ALA A 285 1.21 -1.54 10.52
CA ALA A 285 0.95 -1.38 9.10
C ALA A 285 0.67 0.09 8.74
N ALA A 286 -0.01 0.82 9.61
CA ALA A 286 -0.32 2.22 9.42
C ALA A 286 0.95 3.08 9.35
N ALA A 287 1.95 2.83 10.21
CA ALA A 287 3.23 3.55 10.17
C ALA A 287 4.01 3.25 8.89
N LEU A 288 4.06 1.97 8.48
CA LEU A 288 4.71 1.58 7.23
C LEU A 288 4.04 2.25 6.02
N ARG A 289 2.70 2.25 5.97
CA ARG A 289 1.93 2.93 4.91
C ARG A 289 2.22 4.43 4.93
N LEU A 290 2.17 5.06 6.09
CA LEU A 290 2.46 6.48 6.23
C LEU A 290 3.87 6.84 5.74
N LEU A 291 4.89 6.05 6.09
CA LEU A 291 6.25 6.23 5.59
C LEU A 291 6.30 6.15 4.06
N MET A 292 5.65 5.14 3.47
CA MET A 292 5.66 4.93 2.02
C MET A 292 4.96 6.06 1.25
N LEU A 293 3.97 6.73 1.87
CA LEU A 293 3.20 7.81 1.27
C LEU A 293 3.84 9.21 1.40
N GLN A 294 4.91 9.34 2.18
CA GLN A 294 5.66 10.61 2.30
C GLN A 294 6.44 10.97 1.04
N THR A 295 6.53 10.05 0.08
CA THR A 295 7.26 10.25 -1.17
C THR A 295 6.37 9.84 -2.35
N SER A 296 6.46 10.56 -3.47
CA SER A 296 5.76 10.15 -4.71
C SER A 296 6.01 8.68 -5.02
N TYR A 297 4.97 7.96 -5.43
CA TYR A 297 5.08 6.54 -5.77
C TYR A 297 6.15 6.26 -6.83
N ARG A 298 6.44 7.21 -7.73
CA ARG A 298 7.43 7.09 -8.81
C ARG A 298 8.88 7.34 -8.36
N SER A 299 9.06 8.09 -7.28
CA SER A 299 10.40 8.45 -6.80
C SER A 299 11.00 7.32 -5.97
N PRO A 300 12.32 7.14 -5.94
CA PRO A 300 12.96 6.25 -4.99
C PRO A 300 12.58 6.64 -3.55
N LEU A 301 12.36 5.64 -2.69
CA LEU A 301 12.13 5.82 -1.27
C LEU A 301 13.29 5.22 -0.50
N ASP A 302 13.88 5.98 0.38
CA ASP A 302 14.87 5.48 1.30
C ASP A 302 14.23 5.07 2.62
N PHE A 303 14.37 3.79 2.96
CA PHE A 303 13.85 3.19 4.19
C PHE A 303 14.94 3.18 5.25
N SER A 304 14.60 3.59 6.46
CA SER A 304 15.35 3.31 7.68
C SER A 304 14.39 3.08 8.84
N TRP A 305 14.84 2.38 9.87
CA TRP A 305 14.06 2.16 11.09
C TRP A 305 13.71 3.48 11.78
N GLU A 306 14.63 4.45 11.80
CA GLU A 306 14.40 5.79 12.36
C GLU A 306 13.25 6.52 11.65
N ARG A 307 13.16 6.42 10.32
CA ARG A 307 12.05 7.00 9.55
C ARG A 307 10.73 6.32 9.85
N LEU A 308 10.74 5.01 10.07
CA LEU A 308 9.54 4.25 10.42
C LEU A 308 9.05 4.62 11.83
N GLU A 309 9.95 4.76 12.81
CA GLU A 309 9.65 5.31 14.13
C GLU A 309 9.10 6.73 14.05
N GLY A 310 9.65 7.57 13.17
CA GLY A 310 9.13 8.91 12.89
C GLY A 310 7.69 8.90 12.35
N ALA A 311 7.34 7.88 11.53
CA ALA A 311 5.98 7.68 11.05
C ALA A 311 5.03 7.23 12.19
N GLU A 312 5.46 6.35 13.07
CA GLU A 312 4.72 5.96 14.29
C GLU A 312 4.41 7.18 15.18
N ASN A 313 5.42 8.00 15.44
CA ASN A 313 5.25 9.23 16.23
C ASN A 313 4.25 10.20 15.54
N SER A 314 4.28 10.27 14.22
CA SER A 314 3.35 11.08 13.44
C SER A 314 1.91 10.57 13.57
N LEU A 315 1.69 9.26 13.50
CA LEU A 315 0.38 8.64 13.75
C LEU A 315 -0.13 8.89 15.15
N THR A 316 0.72 8.74 16.15
CA THR A 316 0.38 9.03 17.56
C THR A 316 -0.08 10.48 17.72
N ARG A 317 0.61 11.42 17.05
CA ARG A 317 0.22 12.83 17.08
C ARG A 317 -1.15 13.07 16.42
N ILE A 318 -1.42 12.45 15.27
CA ILE A 318 -2.72 12.58 14.60
C ILE A 318 -3.83 11.96 15.46
N ALA A 319 -3.61 10.74 15.97
CA ALA A 319 -4.56 10.06 16.85
C ALA A 319 -4.89 10.88 18.10
N GLY A 320 -3.87 11.45 18.75
CA GLY A 320 -4.05 12.34 19.89
C GLY A 320 -4.86 13.60 19.54
N THR A 321 -4.69 14.16 18.34
CA THR A 321 -5.51 15.30 17.89
C THR A 321 -6.96 14.90 17.70
N VAL A 322 -7.24 13.74 17.05
CA VAL A 322 -8.60 13.21 16.88
C VAL A 322 -9.26 12.96 18.24
N GLU A 323 -8.53 12.37 19.17
CA GLU A 323 -9.00 12.13 20.53
C GLU A 323 -9.32 13.43 21.27
N ASN A 324 -8.43 14.45 21.17
CA ASN A 324 -8.64 15.77 21.78
C ASN A 324 -9.87 16.47 21.24
N LEU A 325 -10.12 16.39 19.91
CA LEU A 325 -11.32 16.95 19.27
C LEU A 325 -12.58 16.26 19.79
N ARG A 326 -12.60 14.94 19.85
CA ARG A 326 -13.73 14.15 20.37
C ARG A 326 -13.97 14.43 21.86
N TRP A 327 -12.89 14.56 22.63
CA TRP A 327 -12.98 14.93 24.03
C TRP A 327 -13.60 16.30 24.23
N ALA A 328 -13.07 17.32 23.56
CA ALA A 328 -13.58 18.69 23.65
C ALA A 328 -15.07 18.77 23.25
N ALA A 329 -15.46 18.08 22.18
CA ALA A 329 -16.85 18.01 21.73
C ALA A 329 -17.82 17.45 22.80
N ASN A 330 -17.36 16.56 23.68
CA ASN A 330 -18.19 15.92 24.71
C ASN A 330 -18.10 16.60 26.09
N HIS A 331 -17.13 17.48 26.30
CA HIS A 331 -16.85 18.10 27.60
C HIS A 331 -16.87 19.63 27.59
N ALA A 332 -17.31 20.23 26.47
CA ALA A 332 -17.52 21.68 26.41
C ALA A 332 -18.59 22.12 27.43
N THR A 333 -18.29 23.15 28.20
CA THR A 333 -19.15 23.67 29.27
C THR A 333 -19.59 25.10 29.07
N ALA A 334 -18.98 25.80 28.10
CA ALA A 334 -19.33 27.16 27.72
C ALA A 334 -19.89 27.22 26.29
N ASP A 335 -20.61 28.29 25.99
CA ASP A 335 -21.13 28.54 24.64
C ASP A 335 -19.99 28.84 23.68
N ALA A 336 -20.02 28.20 22.51
CA ALA A 336 -19.01 28.37 21.47
C ALA A 336 -19.12 29.75 20.79
N ASP A 337 -17.98 30.30 20.38
CA ASP A 337 -17.94 31.45 19.46
C ASP A 337 -18.32 30.96 18.06
N GLU A 338 -19.49 31.46 17.57
CA GLU A 338 -20.04 31.02 16.27
C GLU A 338 -19.08 31.40 15.12
N ALA A 339 -18.47 32.58 15.13
CA ALA A 339 -17.57 33.02 14.08
C ALA A 339 -16.27 32.20 14.04
N ALA A 340 -15.72 31.85 15.21
CA ALA A 340 -14.55 30.99 15.32
C ALA A 340 -14.88 29.53 14.86
N SER A 341 -16.05 29.02 15.19
CA SER A 341 -16.52 27.68 14.80
C SER A 341 -16.75 27.60 13.29
N GLU A 342 -17.35 28.61 12.66
CA GLU A 342 -17.53 28.69 11.21
C GLU A 342 -16.16 28.77 10.49
N ALA A 343 -15.23 29.59 10.98
CA ALA A 343 -13.89 29.71 10.43
C ALA A 343 -13.13 28.37 10.51
N PHE A 344 -13.26 27.64 11.61
CA PHE A 344 -12.64 26.32 11.78
C PHE A 344 -13.29 25.27 10.87
N ALA A 345 -14.61 25.26 10.74
CA ALA A 345 -15.30 24.36 9.81
C ALA A 345 -14.88 24.61 8.35
N ALA A 346 -14.62 25.89 7.96
CA ALA A 346 -14.10 26.24 6.66
C ALA A 346 -12.70 25.64 6.42
N LYS A 347 -11.85 25.52 7.46
CA LYS A 347 -10.53 24.87 7.36
C LYS A 347 -10.62 23.37 7.02
N ALA A 348 -11.60 22.67 7.57
CA ALA A 348 -11.84 21.27 7.21
C ALA A 348 -12.20 21.12 5.71
N ALA A 349 -13.05 22.01 5.19
CA ALA A 349 -13.41 22.00 3.78
C ALA A 349 -12.22 22.36 2.86
N GLU A 350 -11.41 23.36 3.24
CA GLU A 350 -10.17 23.73 2.54
C GLU A 350 -9.19 22.55 2.50
N THR A 351 -9.03 21.84 3.60
CA THR A 351 -8.16 20.67 3.70
C THR A 351 -8.60 19.56 2.75
N ARG A 352 -9.90 19.23 2.72
CA ARG A 352 -10.44 18.26 1.77
C ARG A 352 -10.19 18.66 0.31
N ALA A 353 -10.37 19.93 -0.01
CA ALA A 353 -10.11 20.46 -1.35
C ALA A 353 -8.63 20.33 -1.74
N THR A 354 -7.72 20.75 -0.86
CA THR A 354 -6.27 20.65 -1.08
C THR A 354 -5.83 19.18 -1.19
N PHE A 355 -6.35 18.31 -0.34
CA PHE A 355 -6.10 16.86 -0.41
C PHE A 355 -6.52 16.31 -1.77
N LYS A 356 -7.74 16.63 -2.20
CA LYS A 356 -8.26 16.22 -3.52
C LYS A 356 -7.40 16.74 -4.66
N GLU A 357 -7.01 18.00 -4.66
CA GLU A 357 -6.14 18.58 -5.68
C GLU A 357 -4.80 17.85 -5.77
N CYS A 358 -4.19 17.52 -4.61
CA CYS A 358 -2.95 16.74 -4.56
C CYS A 358 -3.15 15.34 -5.14
N MET A 359 -4.20 14.64 -4.73
CA MET A 359 -4.46 13.28 -5.20
C MET A 359 -4.84 13.23 -6.68
N ASP A 360 -5.52 14.26 -7.19
CA ASP A 360 -5.85 14.38 -8.61
C ASP A 360 -4.66 14.78 -9.50
N ASP A 361 -3.53 15.19 -8.91
CA ASP A 361 -2.29 15.47 -9.61
C ASP A 361 -1.27 14.34 -9.46
N ASP A 362 -1.52 13.22 -10.12
CA ASP A 362 -0.62 12.06 -10.18
C ASP A 362 -0.46 11.37 -8.81
N PHE A 363 -1.55 11.30 -8.07
CA PHE A 363 -1.57 10.68 -6.74
C PHE A 363 -0.46 11.23 -5.83
N ASN A 364 -0.35 12.56 -5.74
CA ASN A 364 0.64 13.24 -4.91
C ASN A 364 0.31 13.05 -3.42
N THR A 365 0.56 11.86 -2.90
CA THR A 365 0.33 11.48 -1.51
C THR A 365 1.12 12.34 -0.52
N ALA A 366 2.34 12.75 -0.90
CA ALA A 366 3.17 13.61 -0.06
C ALA A 366 2.52 14.99 0.16
N GLY A 367 1.98 15.60 -0.91
CA GLY A 367 1.24 16.86 -0.81
C GLY A 367 -0.07 16.69 -0.03
N ALA A 368 -0.80 15.61 -0.26
CA ALA A 368 -2.04 15.30 0.45
C ALA A 368 -1.80 15.08 1.96
N MET A 369 -0.72 14.37 2.34
CA MET A 369 -0.29 14.25 3.74
C MET A 369 0.13 15.59 4.34
N GLY A 370 0.75 16.47 3.55
CA GLY A 370 1.04 17.85 3.96
C GLY A 370 -0.22 18.61 4.37
N ALA A 371 -1.32 18.46 3.62
CA ALA A 371 -2.62 19.04 3.97
C ALA A 371 -3.18 18.46 5.28
N VAL A 372 -3.08 17.13 5.48
CA VAL A 372 -3.49 16.46 6.74
C VAL A 372 -2.69 17.02 7.93
N PHE A 373 -1.36 17.09 7.84
CA PHE A 373 -0.53 17.63 8.93
C PHE A 373 -0.77 19.12 9.19
N GLY A 374 -1.03 19.91 8.15
CA GLY A 374 -1.47 21.29 8.28
C GLY A 374 -2.76 21.39 9.08
N PHE A 375 -3.75 20.57 8.74
CA PHE A 375 -5.03 20.54 9.43
C PHE A 375 -4.92 20.06 10.89
N VAL A 376 -4.06 19.09 11.20
CA VAL A 376 -3.73 18.72 12.59
C VAL A 376 -3.25 19.94 13.40
N THR A 377 -2.46 20.82 12.79
CA THR A 377 -2.00 22.04 13.45
C THR A 377 -3.16 23.02 13.69
N GLU A 378 -4.03 23.24 12.70
CA GLU A 378 -5.23 24.06 12.83
C GLU A 378 -6.18 23.51 13.92
N CYS A 379 -6.36 22.20 13.98
CA CYS A 379 -7.17 21.53 15.01
C CYS A 379 -6.64 21.84 16.43
N ASN A 380 -5.34 21.69 16.64
CA ASN A 380 -4.74 21.94 17.94
C ASN A 380 -4.80 23.43 18.32
N GLN A 381 -4.63 24.35 17.37
CA GLN A 381 -4.80 25.79 17.60
C GLN A 381 -6.24 26.14 17.97
N TYR A 382 -7.23 25.54 17.26
CA TYR A 382 -8.64 25.75 17.59
C TYR A 382 -8.95 25.28 19.02
N LEU A 383 -8.50 24.07 19.39
CA LEU A 383 -8.72 23.53 20.73
C LEU A 383 -8.08 24.39 21.84
N GLU A 384 -6.88 24.94 21.58
CA GLU A 384 -6.20 25.85 22.52
C GLU A 384 -6.97 27.17 22.71
N GLN A 385 -7.50 27.72 21.61
CA GLN A 385 -8.23 28.99 21.63
C GLN A 385 -9.65 28.85 22.18
N ALA A 386 -10.36 27.79 21.84
CA ALA A 386 -11.74 27.56 22.27
C ALA A 386 -11.83 27.15 23.74
N GLY A 387 -10.83 26.41 24.24
CA GLY A 387 -10.83 25.93 25.62
C GLY A 387 -12.05 25.06 25.93
N ASP A 388 -12.84 25.47 26.94
CA ASP A 388 -14.08 24.84 27.35
C ASP A 388 -15.31 25.29 26.53
N ALA A 389 -15.13 26.19 25.55
CA ALA A 389 -16.12 26.69 24.62
C ALA A 389 -15.98 26.10 23.21
N ALA A 390 -15.41 24.89 23.07
CA ALA A 390 -15.29 24.22 21.79
C ALA A 390 -16.66 23.84 21.20
N ASP A 391 -16.91 24.23 19.93
CA ASP A 391 -18.15 23.82 19.25
C ASP A 391 -18.14 22.31 19.00
N LYS A 392 -19.16 21.62 19.48
CA LYS A 392 -19.28 20.17 19.39
C LYS A 392 -19.33 19.68 17.94
N ALA A 393 -20.12 20.34 17.09
CA ALA A 393 -20.30 19.90 15.72
C ALA A 393 -19.04 20.13 14.90
N ALA A 394 -18.39 21.29 15.06
CA ALA A 394 -17.16 21.60 14.37
C ALA A 394 -16.01 20.67 14.79
N ALA A 395 -15.87 20.37 16.08
CA ALA A 395 -14.83 19.47 16.60
C ALA A 395 -15.03 18.01 16.10
N LEU A 396 -16.26 17.49 16.12
CA LEU A 396 -16.54 16.16 15.58
C LEU A 396 -16.30 16.09 14.07
N ALA A 397 -16.77 17.10 13.32
CA ALA A 397 -16.54 17.16 11.88
C ALA A 397 -15.05 17.22 11.51
N ALA A 398 -14.24 17.91 12.31
CA ALA A 398 -12.78 17.94 12.13
C ALA A 398 -12.13 16.60 12.42
N ALA A 399 -12.53 15.92 13.50
CA ALA A 399 -12.06 14.58 13.82
C ALA A 399 -12.40 13.58 12.70
N ASP A 400 -13.64 13.60 12.21
CA ASP A 400 -14.10 12.73 11.13
C ASP A 400 -13.38 13.06 9.81
N THR A 401 -13.04 14.33 9.56
CA THR A 401 -12.22 14.73 8.40
C THR A 401 -10.86 14.05 8.41
N LEU A 402 -10.15 14.10 9.55
CA LEU A 402 -8.84 13.45 9.68
C LEU A 402 -8.92 11.95 9.45
N VAL A 403 -9.92 11.29 10.04
CA VAL A 403 -10.13 9.84 9.87
C VAL A 403 -10.46 9.49 8.42
N GLU A 404 -11.39 10.20 7.77
CA GLU A 404 -11.79 10.02 6.38
C GLU A 404 -10.61 10.14 5.41
N LEU A 405 -9.79 11.19 5.58
CA LEU A 405 -8.63 11.42 4.70
C LEU A 405 -7.56 10.33 4.86
N LEU A 406 -7.33 9.85 6.09
CA LEU A 406 -6.39 8.76 6.34
C LEU A 406 -6.92 7.40 5.85
N ASP A 407 -8.23 7.14 5.97
CA ASP A 407 -8.84 5.91 5.46
C ASP A 407 -8.68 5.79 3.93
N THR A 408 -8.74 6.90 3.21
CA THR A 408 -8.41 6.95 1.77
C THR A 408 -7.00 6.40 1.47
N PHE A 409 -6.09 6.49 2.41
CA PHE A 409 -4.75 5.91 2.33
C PHE A 409 -4.66 4.49 2.90
N GLY A 410 -5.75 3.97 3.48
CA GLY A 410 -5.73 2.74 4.26
C GLY A 410 -4.86 2.85 5.50
N VAL A 411 -4.73 4.05 6.06
CA VAL A 411 -3.99 4.33 7.29
C VAL A 411 -4.97 4.37 8.44
N GLU A 412 -4.99 3.33 9.22
CA GLU A 412 -5.83 3.22 10.42
C GLU A 412 -5.12 3.89 11.60
N LEU A 413 -5.82 4.80 12.27
CA LEU A 413 -5.29 5.39 13.49
C LEU A 413 -5.29 4.35 14.60
N PRO A 414 -4.24 4.33 15.45
CA PRO A 414 -4.25 3.49 16.63
C PRO A 414 -5.45 3.88 17.52
N GLU A 415 -6.20 2.88 17.94
CA GLU A 415 -7.22 3.13 18.96
C GLU A 415 -6.56 3.62 20.25
N PRO A 416 -7.09 4.65 20.90
CA PRO A 416 -6.59 5.08 22.19
C PRO A 416 -6.87 3.94 23.20
N LYS A 417 -5.88 3.08 23.43
CA LYS A 417 -5.94 2.08 24.48
C LYS A 417 -5.65 2.74 25.81
N VAL A 418 -6.61 3.39 26.40
CA VAL A 418 -6.58 3.66 27.83
C VAL A 418 -7.32 2.50 28.52
N GLU A 419 -6.72 1.31 28.56
CA GLU A 419 -7.13 0.29 29.51
C GLU A 419 -6.64 0.77 30.88
N LEU A 420 -7.54 1.41 31.63
CA LEU A 420 -7.24 1.81 33.00
C LEU A 420 -7.01 0.53 33.83
N PRO A 421 -5.82 0.37 34.44
CA PRO A 421 -5.52 -0.85 35.17
C PRO A 421 -6.40 -0.98 36.42
N LEU A 422 -6.79 -2.21 36.77
CA LEU A 422 -7.55 -2.49 37.99
C LEU A 422 -6.88 -1.94 39.28
N GLY A 423 -5.57 -1.74 39.25
CA GLY A 423 -4.82 -1.07 40.32
C GLY A 423 -5.32 0.34 40.64
N LEU A 424 -6.01 1.00 39.65
CA LEU A 424 -6.61 2.32 39.84
C LEU A 424 -7.70 2.32 40.93
N LEU A 425 -8.45 1.21 41.08
CA LEU A 425 -9.42 1.04 42.17
C LEU A 425 -8.74 1.14 43.54
N GLY A 426 -7.53 0.58 43.67
CA GLY A 426 -6.74 0.68 44.93
C GLY A 426 -6.28 2.10 45.21
N VAL A 427 -5.86 2.85 44.21
CA VAL A 427 -5.52 4.28 44.31
C VAL A 427 -6.74 5.10 44.72
N ALA A 428 -7.89 4.86 44.08
CA ALA A 428 -9.14 5.56 44.37
C ALA A 428 -9.63 5.24 45.82
N ALA A 429 -9.54 3.98 46.24
CA ALA A 429 -9.91 3.60 47.61
C ALA A 429 -9.01 4.27 48.66
N GLY A 430 -7.70 4.35 48.40
CA GLY A 430 -6.72 4.92 49.33
C GLY A 430 -6.74 6.44 49.43
N LEU A 431 -6.92 7.14 48.32
CA LEU A 431 -6.82 8.61 48.23
C LEU A 431 -8.16 9.34 48.30
N VAL A 432 -9.24 8.74 47.77
CA VAL A 432 -10.54 9.40 47.63
C VAL A 432 -11.71 8.59 48.20
N ALA A 433 -11.41 7.53 48.98
CA ALA A 433 -12.38 6.68 49.66
C ALA A 433 -13.45 6.06 48.73
N TYR A 434 -13.11 5.81 47.46
CA TYR A 434 -13.98 5.16 46.51
C TYR A 434 -14.09 3.66 46.84
N THR A 435 -15.33 3.14 46.85
CA THR A 435 -15.60 1.75 47.21
C THR A 435 -16.29 0.95 46.09
N GLY A 436 -16.45 1.54 44.94
CA GLY A 436 -17.01 0.88 43.77
C GLY A 436 -16.01 -0.06 43.06
N ASP A 437 -16.47 -0.76 42.06
CA ASP A 437 -15.71 -1.69 41.22
C ASP A 437 -15.54 -1.22 39.76
N ASP A 438 -16.05 -0.02 39.46
CA ASP A 438 -15.92 0.62 38.13
C ASP A 438 -14.65 1.47 38.06
N VAL A 439 -13.75 1.10 37.14
CA VAL A 439 -12.45 1.76 36.97
C VAL A 439 -12.58 3.17 36.37
N ASP A 440 -13.55 3.39 35.48
CA ASP A 440 -13.79 4.69 34.88
C ASP A 440 -14.38 5.67 35.90
N GLU A 441 -15.31 5.20 36.77
CA GLU A 441 -15.82 6.00 37.88
C GLU A 441 -14.71 6.34 38.90
N ALA A 442 -13.83 5.36 39.19
CA ALA A 442 -12.67 5.58 40.04
C ALA A 442 -11.75 6.67 39.45
N ALA A 443 -11.48 6.63 38.16
CA ALA A 443 -10.69 7.64 37.49
C ALA A 443 -11.31 9.04 37.59
N ALA A 444 -12.62 9.14 37.37
CA ALA A 444 -13.33 10.41 37.47
C ALA A 444 -13.24 10.99 38.91
N LYS A 445 -13.39 10.13 39.94
CA LYS A 445 -13.26 10.54 41.36
C LYS A 445 -11.85 11.00 41.70
N ILE A 446 -10.82 10.35 41.18
CA ILE A 446 -9.43 10.76 41.37
C ILE A 446 -9.18 12.15 40.75
N LEU A 447 -9.68 12.38 39.54
CA LEU A 447 -9.53 13.65 38.86
C LEU A 447 -10.27 14.78 39.56
N GLU A 448 -11.50 14.55 40.04
CA GLU A 448 -12.30 15.47 40.85
C GLU A 448 -11.54 15.87 42.13
N ALA A 449 -11.06 14.88 42.87
CA ALA A 449 -10.30 15.13 44.11
C ALA A 449 -8.99 15.90 43.86
N ARG A 450 -8.30 15.63 42.76
CA ARG A 450 -7.11 16.39 42.37
C ARG A 450 -7.46 17.86 42.05
N ALA A 451 -8.54 18.10 41.33
CA ALA A 451 -8.99 19.44 41.01
C ALA A 451 -9.34 20.23 42.29
N GLU A 452 -10.08 19.63 43.22
CA GLU A 452 -10.38 20.20 44.55
C GLU A 452 -9.11 20.48 45.38
N ALA A 453 -8.17 19.51 45.41
CA ALA A 453 -6.90 19.65 46.11
C ALA A 453 -6.10 20.85 45.59
N ARG A 454 -6.01 21.03 44.27
CA ARG A 454 -5.33 22.17 43.62
C ARG A 454 -6.01 23.50 43.96
N ALA A 455 -7.35 23.54 43.88
CA ALA A 455 -8.14 24.72 44.23
C ALA A 455 -7.94 25.11 45.71
N ALA A 456 -7.87 24.13 46.61
CA ALA A 456 -7.61 24.32 48.03
C ALA A 456 -6.12 24.53 48.40
N LYS A 457 -5.20 24.50 47.38
CA LYS A 457 -3.74 24.53 47.56
C LYS A 457 -3.19 23.39 48.43
N ASN A 458 -3.87 22.25 48.44
CA ASN A 458 -3.42 21.01 49.06
C ASN A 458 -2.51 20.26 48.07
N TRP A 459 -1.27 20.70 47.99
CA TRP A 459 -0.30 20.16 47.04
C TRP A 459 0.11 18.71 47.39
N ASP A 460 0.09 18.36 48.65
CA ASP A 460 0.44 17.01 49.13
C ASP A 460 -0.50 15.96 48.52
N LEU A 461 -1.81 16.21 48.49
CA LEU A 461 -2.77 15.29 47.87
C LEU A 461 -2.66 15.28 46.34
N ALA A 462 -2.51 16.47 45.72
CA ALA A 462 -2.38 16.56 44.26
C ALA A 462 -1.13 15.83 43.72
N ASP A 463 0.00 15.92 44.46
CA ASP A 463 1.24 15.23 44.14
C ASP A 463 1.13 13.72 44.40
N ALA A 464 0.52 13.31 45.53
CA ALA A 464 0.27 11.89 45.82
C ALA A 464 -0.57 11.20 44.73
N ILE A 465 -1.61 11.89 44.24
CA ILE A 465 -2.42 11.38 43.11
C ILE A 465 -1.55 11.19 41.89
N ARG A 466 -0.76 12.20 41.51
CA ARG A 466 0.11 12.11 40.34
C ARG A 466 1.11 10.96 40.43
N ASP A 467 1.75 10.83 41.62
CA ASP A 467 2.81 9.86 41.81
C ASP A 467 2.26 8.43 41.83
N GLN A 468 1.11 8.18 42.48
CA GLN A 468 0.47 6.86 42.48
C GLN A 468 -0.07 6.47 41.11
N LEU A 469 -0.56 7.42 40.31
CA LEU A 469 -0.93 7.16 38.89
C LEU A 469 0.29 6.80 38.07
N LYS A 470 1.41 7.49 38.28
CA LYS A 470 2.67 7.21 37.59
C LYS A 470 3.19 5.80 37.90
N ASP A 471 3.06 5.34 39.12
CA ASP A 471 3.42 3.97 39.54
C ASP A 471 2.57 2.90 38.80
N LEU A 472 1.38 3.26 38.36
CA LEU A 472 0.51 2.43 37.54
C LEU A 472 0.75 2.60 36.01
N GLY A 473 1.77 3.36 35.58
CA GLY A 473 2.02 3.65 34.16
C GLY A 473 1.05 4.66 33.57
N LEU A 474 0.41 5.48 34.42
CA LEU A 474 -0.55 6.50 34.02
C LEU A 474 0.00 7.91 34.24
N THR A 475 -0.47 8.86 33.43
CA THR A 475 -0.18 10.28 33.62
C THR A 475 -1.46 11.10 33.54
N ILE A 476 -1.43 12.29 34.13
CA ILE A 476 -2.53 13.25 34.06
C ILE A 476 -2.19 14.31 33.06
N GLU A 477 -3.07 14.51 32.08
CA GLU A 477 -3.00 15.57 31.09
C GLU A 477 -4.04 16.64 31.44
N ASP A 478 -3.56 17.86 31.74
CA ASP A 478 -4.41 19.03 31.91
C ASP A 478 -4.60 19.65 30.51
N THR A 479 -5.83 19.66 29.97
CA THR A 479 -6.18 20.31 28.70
C THR A 479 -7.06 21.53 28.94
N ALA A 480 -7.22 22.37 27.94
CA ALA A 480 -8.12 23.51 28.01
C ALA A 480 -9.60 23.09 28.24
N ALA A 481 -10.00 21.92 27.74
CA ALA A 481 -11.35 21.34 27.91
C ALA A 481 -11.52 20.46 29.17
N GLY A 482 -10.49 20.32 30.01
CA GLY A 482 -10.55 19.51 31.23
C GLY A 482 -9.29 18.68 31.47
N THR A 483 -9.33 17.90 32.54
CA THR A 483 -8.23 17.01 32.96
C THR A 483 -8.59 15.55 32.69
N ARG A 484 -7.67 14.77 32.17
CA ARG A 484 -7.86 13.34 31.90
C ARG A 484 -6.65 12.50 32.29
N ILE A 485 -6.88 11.19 32.48
CA ILE A 485 -5.82 10.20 32.70
C ILE A 485 -5.45 9.57 31.37
N LYS A 486 -4.15 9.44 31.09
CA LYS A 486 -3.59 8.73 29.95
C LYS A 486 -2.55 7.70 30.38
N THR A 487 -2.25 6.73 29.55
CA THR A 487 -1.06 5.88 29.68
C THR A 487 0.21 6.70 29.41
N LEU A 488 1.28 6.38 30.18
CA LEU A 488 2.61 7.02 30.01
C LEU A 488 3.25 6.66 28.67
#